data_fc7932b11b30b1720e24a21cb8c2bb1a
#
_entry.id   fc7932b11b30b1720e24a21cb8c2bb1a
#
_cell.length_a   1.000
_cell.length_b   1.000
_cell.length_c   1.000
_cell.angle_alpha   90.00
_cell.angle_beta   90.00
_cell.angle_gamma   90.00
#
_symmetry.space_group_name_H-M   'P 1'
#
loop_
_entity.id
_entity.type
_entity.pdbx_description
1 polymer ?
#
loop_
_entity_poly.entity_id
_entity_poly.type
_entity_poly.pdbx_seq_one_letter_code
_entity_poly.pdbx_strand_id
1 'polypeptide(L)'
;MNRGLILMLQLYRHQKIALANLRLNNGFALFMEQGTGKTIPTLVRLLELAKNKQVENILIVAPKSATGAWSRDLELFEAADRRMLEGMITIVTYDKIWRGNEKSPYNRTWDCIALDEAHYIKNRTSKRAKFILKLATRSKWRYVLTGTPHGNGRLEDYYSLFAFLYPKVVH
;
A
#
# COMPACT_ATOMS: atom_id res chain seq x y z
N MET A 1 1.63 1.41 26.02
CA MET A 1 0.42 2.13 25.60
C MET A 1 0.84 3.51 25.08
N ASN A 2 0.89 3.66 23.75
CA ASN A 2 1.33 4.92 23.12
C ASN A 2 0.15 5.86 22.95
N ARG A 3 -0.09 6.74 23.92
CA ARG A 3 -1.10 7.82 23.85
C ARG A 3 -0.65 9.06 23.07
N GLY A 4 0.56 9.07 22.49
CA GLY A 4 1.16 10.25 21.88
C GLY A 4 1.08 10.36 20.35
N LEU A 5 0.42 9.43 19.64
CA LEU A 5 0.64 9.30 18.21
C LEU A 5 -0.33 10.03 17.28
N ILE A 6 -1.44 10.58 17.76
CA ILE A 6 -2.50 11.11 16.87
C ILE A 6 -3.22 12.28 17.53
N LEU A 7 -2.54 13.40 17.71
CA LEU A 7 -3.17 14.60 18.30
C LEU A 7 -3.96 15.43 17.28
N MET A 8 -3.78 15.24 15.96
CA MET A 8 -4.52 16.00 14.92
C MET A 8 -5.47 15.15 14.05
N LEU A 9 -5.28 13.84 13.95
CA LEU A 9 -6.08 12.97 13.08
C LEU A 9 -7.18 12.26 13.88
N GLN A 10 -8.39 12.76 13.81
CA GLN A 10 -9.56 12.07 14.34
C GLN A 10 -10.06 11.05 13.31
N LEU A 11 -9.62 9.78 13.45
CA LEU A 11 -10.04 8.70 12.56
C LEU A 11 -11.55 8.41 12.73
N TYR A 12 -12.26 8.26 11.62
CA TYR A 12 -13.62 7.75 11.60
C TYR A 12 -13.69 6.29 12.07
N ARG A 13 -14.88 5.82 12.48
CA ARG A 13 -15.07 4.44 12.98
C ARG A 13 -14.55 3.39 12.01
N HIS A 14 -14.88 3.49 10.72
CA HIS A 14 -14.42 2.54 9.70
C HIS A 14 -12.91 2.59 9.50
N GLN A 15 -12.27 3.76 9.61
CA GLN A 15 -10.81 3.90 9.53
C GLN A 15 -10.10 3.27 10.75
N LYS A 16 -10.70 3.36 11.94
CA LYS A 16 -10.19 2.68 13.15
C LYS A 16 -10.22 1.16 12.98
N ILE A 17 -11.31 0.62 12.41
CA ILE A 17 -11.44 -0.81 12.11
C ILE A 17 -10.39 -1.22 11.06
N ALA A 18 -10.23 -0.44 9.99
CA ALA A 18 -9.22 -0.68 8.97
C ALA A 18 -7.81 -0.73 9.57
N LEU A 19 -7.45 0.26 10.40
CA LEU A 19 -6.16 0.32 11.08
C LEU A 19 -5.94 -0.88 12.02
N ALA A 20 -6.95 -1.30 12.77
CA ALA A 20 -6.85 -2.47 13.63
C ALA A 20 -6.49 -3.73 12.84
N ASN A 21 -7.12 -3.94 11.69
CA ASN A 21 -6.81 -5.08 10.81
C ASN A 21 -5.41 -4.99 10.19
N LEU A 22 -4.97 -3.78 9.78
CA LEU A 22 -3.62 -3.56 9.28
C LEU A 22 -2.54 -3.86 10.33
N ARG A 23 -2.84 -3.63 11.63
CA ARG A 23 -1.93 -3.94 12.74
C ARG A 23 -1.76 -5.43 12.98
N LEU A 24 -2.81 -6.20 12.76
CA LEU A 24 -2.83 -7.65 13.00
C LEU A 24 -2.19 -8.47 11.87
N ASN A 25 -2.02 -7.88 10.68
CA ASN A 25 -1.65 -8.61 9.47
C ASN A 25 -0.47 -7.98 8.74
N ASN A 26 0.47 -8.80 8.29
CA ASN A 26 1.57 -8.37 7.41
C ASN A 26 1.11 -8.21 5.95
N GLY A 27 0.06 -8.91 5.55
CA GLY A 27 -0.61 -8.77 4.26
C GLY A 27 -2.11 -8.56 4.49
N PHE A 28 -2.66 -7.41 4.04
CA PHE A 28 -4.08 -7.11 4.23
C PHE A 28 -4.66 -6.29 3.09
N ALA A 29 -5.91 -6.58 2.73
CA ALA A 29 -6.66 -5.82 1.74
C ALA A 29 -7.73 -4.95 2.40
N LEU A 30 -7.71 -3.65 2.13
CA LEU A 30 -8.75 -2.70 2.46
C LEU A 30 -9.73 -2.60 1.30
N PHE A 31 -10.80 -3.38 1.35
CA PHE A 31 -11.93 -3.30 0.43
C PHE A 31 -12.91 -2.25 0.95
N MET A 32 -12.70 -1.01 0.57
CA MET A 32 -13.49 0.13 1.02
C MET A 32 -13.81 1.02 -0.17
N GLU A 33 -15.03 1.56 -0.24
CA GLU A 33 -15.46 2.43 -1.33
C GLU A 33 -14.53 3.63 -1.57
N GLN A 34 -14.58 4.20 -2.77
CA GLN A 34 -13.86 5.44 -3.07
C GLN A 34 -14.35 6.57 -2.16
N GLY A 35 -13.44 7.47 -1.79
CA GLY A 35 -13.79 8.60 -0.91
C GLY A 35 -13.87 8.27 0.59
N THR A 36 -13.73 7.01 1.01
CA THR A 36 -13.77 6.62 2.43
C THR A 36 -12.47 6.92 3.20
N GLY A 37 -11.46 7.49 2.53
CA GLY A 37 -10.19 7.84 3.16
C GLY A 37 -9.32 6.63 3.54
N LYS A 38 -9.22 5.62 2.67
CA LYS A 38 -8.35 4.43 2.86
C LYS A 38 -6.88 4.76 3.08
N THR A 39 -6.42 5.85 2.51
CA THR A 39 -5.04 6.34 2.60
C THR A 39 -4.63 6.63 4.03
N ILE A 40 -5.51 7.29 4.80
CA ILE A 40 -5.22 7.72 6.17
C ILE A 40 -4.86 6.56 7.11
N PRO A 41 -5.69 5.51 7.29
CA PRO A 41 -5.31 4.39 8.16
C PRO A 41 -4.06 3.66 7.67
N THR A 42 -3.82 3.65 6.36
CA THR A 42 -2.59 3.07 5.80
C THR A 42 -1.37 3.91 6.19
N LEU A 43 -1.41 5.23 6.03
CA LEU A 43 -0.32 6.13 6.44
C LEU A 43 -0.05 6.05 7.95
N VAL A 44 -1.10 5.99 8.77
CA VAL A 44 -0.95 5.80 10.23
C VAL A 44 -0.22 4.48 10.51
N ARG A 45 -0.59 3.38 9.82
CA ARG A 45 0.10 2.10 9.97
C ARG A 45 1.56 2.17 9.55
N LEU A 46 1.86 2.82 8.42
CA LEU A 46 3.23 3.00 7.93
C LEU A 46 4.07 3.80 8.93
N LEU A 47 3.50 4.86 9.53
CA LEU A 47 4.16 5.64 10.57
C LEU A 47 4.48 4.80 11.81
N GLU A 48 3.54 3.97 12.26
CA GLU A 48 3.78 3.05 13.38
C GLU A 48 4.93 2.08 13.09
N LEU A 49 4.94 1.51 11.89
CA LEU A 49 6.02 0.62 11.45
C LEU A 49 7.38 1.34 11.41
N ALA A 50 7.40 2.58 10.90
CA ALA A 50 8.60 3.41 10.83
C ALA A 50 9.12 3.78 12.23
N LYS A 51 8.24 4.25 13.13
CA LYS A 51 8.60 4.58 14.52
C LYS A 51 9.14 3.36 15.30
N ASN A 52 8.62 2.18 14.99
CA ASN A 52 9.10 0.92 15.56
C ASN A 52 10.33 0.35 14.82
N LYS A 53 10.92 1.09 13.88
CA LYS A 53 12.10 0.68 13.08
C LYS A 53 11.89 -0.64 12.32
N GLN A 54 10.64 -0.91 11.91
CA GLN A 54 10.27 -2.13 11.18
C GLN A 54 10.31 -1.93 9.66
N VAL A 55 10.31 -0.68 9.20
CA VAL A 55 10.40 -0.30 7.79
C VAL A 55 11.28 0.94 7.62
N GLU A 56 12.04 0.97 6.53
CA GLU A 56 12.86 2.10 6.10
C GLU A 56 12.58 2.44 4.62
N ASN A 57 12.16 1.45 3.84
CA ASN A 57 11.88 1.58 2.40
C ASN A 57 10.44 1.17 2.11
N ILE A 58 9.61 2.15 1.78
CA ILE A 58 8.18 1.98 1.52
C ILE A 58 7.89 2.33 0.07
N LEU A 59 7.23 1.42 -0.65
CA LEU A 59 6.77 1.64 -2.01
C LEU A 59 5.26 1.77 -2.05
N ILE A 60 4.76 2.87 -2.58
CA ILE A 60 3.34 3.06 -2.88
C ILE A 60 3.16 3.05 -4.39
N VAL A 61 2.36 2.11 -4.89
CA VAL A 61 2.01 2.04 -6.31
C VAL A 61 0.57 2.50 -6.46
N ALA A 62 0.37 3.58 -7.19
CA ALA A 62 -0.94 4.22 -7.34
C ALA A 62 -1.21 4.62 -8.79
N PRO A 63 -2.48 4.77 -9.22
CA PRO A 63 -2.79 5.40 -10.49
C PRO A 63 -2.35 6.89 -10.45
N LYS A 64 -2.06 7.46 -11.63
CA LYS A 64 -1.59 8.85 -11.74
C LYS A 64 -2.54 9.84 -11.05
N SER A 65 -3.84 9.62 -11.13
CA SER A 65 -4.88 10.45 -10.50
C SER A 65 -4.83 10.42 -8.97
N ALA A 66 -4.32 9.35 -8.37
CA ALA A 66 -4.29 9.18 -6.91
C ALA A 66 -2.97 9.60 -6.25
N THR A 67 -1.87 9.75 -7.02
CA THR A 67 -0.56 10.10 -6.43
C THR A 67 -0.59 11.39 -5.62
N GLY A 68 -1.31 12.42 -6.10
CA GLY A 68 -1.45 13.69 -5.38
C GLY A 68 -2.28 13.60 -4.08
N ALA A 69 -3.18 12.61 -3.99
CA ALA A 69 -3.96 12.39 -2.76
C ALA A 69 -3.05 11.90 -1.62
N TRP A 70 -2.13 10.98 -1.90
CA TRP A 70 -1.15 10.50 -0.92
C TRP A 70 -0.30 11.64 -0.34
N SER A 71 0.19 12.54 -1.20
CA SER A 71 0.97 13.70 -0.77
C SER A 71 0.15 14.66 0.10
N ARG A 72 -1.11 14.95 -0.27
CA ARG A 72 -2.00 15.79 0.53
C ARG A 72 -2.35 15.17 1.88
N ASP A 73 -2.59 13.86 1.92
CA ASP A 73 -2.92 13.18 3.16
C ASP A 73 -1.72 13.13 4.14
N LEU A 74 -0.49 13.15 3.62
CA LEU A 74 0.72 13.31 4.45
C LEU A 74 0.76 14.68 5.16
N GLU A 75 0.19 15.73 4.58
CA GLU A 75 0.15 17.07 5.19
C GLU A 75 -0.70 17.10 6.48
N LEU A 76 -1.57 16.10 6.70
CA LEU A 76 -2.37 15.97 7.90
C LEU A 76 -1.58 15.49 9.12
N PHE A 77 -0.34 15.04 8.93
CA PHE A 77 0.54 14.58 10.00
C PHE A 77 1.39 15.72 10.55
N GLU A 78 1.80 15.60 11.80
CA GLU A 78 2.76 16.52 12.39
C GLU A 78 4.05 16.59 11.57
N ALA A 79 4.70 17.76 11.54
CA ALA A 79 5.83 18.03 10.66
C ALA A 79 7.00 17.02 10.81
N ALA A 80 7.24 16.51 12.01
CA ALA A 80 8.29 15.51 12.26
C ALA A 80 7.91 14.14 11.65
N ASP A 81 6.68 13.69 11.86
CA ASP A 81 6.15 12.43 11.37
C ASP A 81 6.02 12.44 9.84
N ARG A 82 5.56 13.56 9.29
CA ARG A 82 5.52 13.78 7.85
C ARG A 82 6.90 13.66 7.21
N ARG A 83 7.90 14.40 7.72
CA ARG A 83 9.28 14.33 7.19
C ARG A 83 9.86 12.93 7.27
N MET A 84 9.57 12.19 8.35
CA MET A 84 9.99 10.79 8.48
C MET A 84 9.40 9.95 7.35
N LEU A 85 8.09 10.01 7.13
CA LEU A 85 7.42 9.24 6.08
C LEU A 85 7.86 9.67 4.67
N GLU A 86 7.98 10.97 4.40
CA GLU A 86 8.45 11.50 3.11
C GLU A 86 9.86 11.00 2.76
N GLY A 87 10.74 10.84 3.76
CA GLY A 87 12.08 10.27 3.57
C GLY A 87 12.09 8.77 3.26
N MET A 88 11.04 8.04 3.61
CA MET A 88 10.94 6.59 3.47
C MET A 88 10.04 6.15 2.30
N ILE A 89 9.05 6.97 1.93
CA ILE A 89 8.04 6.64 0.93
C ILE A 89 8.51 7.00 -0.47
N THR A 90 8.40 6.05 -1.37
CA THR A 90 8.49 6.25 -2.82
C THR A 90 7.11 6.00 -3.44
N ILE A 91 6.55 7.01 -4.10
CA ILE A 91 5.28 6.87 -4.82
C ILE A 91 5.57 6.72 -6.32
N VAL A 92 5.02 5.68 -6.94
CA VAL A 92 5.19 5.39 -8.36
C VAL A 92 3.87 4.99 -9.01
N THR A 93 3.71 5.30 -10.29
CA THR A 93 2.53 4.85 -11.03
C THR A 93 2.70 3.44 -11.58
N TYR A 94 1.56 2.75 -11.76
CA TYR A 94 1.52 1.42 -12.38
C TYR A 94 2.19 1.34 -13.76
N ASP A 95 2.22 2.45 -14.50
CA ASP A 95 2.82 2.49 -15.82
C ASP A 95 4.34 2.66 -15.78
N LYS A 96 4.87 3.26 -14.72
CA LYS A 96 6.31 3.53 -14.57
C LYS A 96 7.06 2.41 -13.86
N ILE A 97 6.43 1.72 -12.91
CA ILE A 97 7.11 0.80 -11.99
C ILE A 97 7.91 -0.30 -12.69
N TRP A 98 7.38 -0.86 -13.78
CA TRP A 98 7.99 -1.98 -14.51
C TRP A 98 8.86 -1.56 -15.69
N ARG A 99 8.90 -0.26 -16.04
CA ARG A 99 9.73 0.23 -17.15
C ARG A 99 11.21 -0.01 -16.84
N GLY A 100 11.91 -0.56 -17.82
CA GLY A 100 13.31 -1.00 -17.64
C GLY A 100 13.44 -2.41 -17.08
N ASN A 101 12.35 -3.10 -16.73
CA ASN A 101 12.33 -4.47 -16.21
C ASN A 101 13.40 -4.67 -15.11
N GLU A 102 14.39 -5.53 -15.32
CA GLU A 102 15.46 -5.80 -14.35
C GLU A 102 16.29 -4.56 -14.01
N LYS A 103 16.42 -3.60 -14.93
CA LYS A 103 17.11 -2.32 -14.74
C LYS A 103 16.22 -1.23 -14.15
N SER A 104 14.95 -1.54 -13.85
CA SER A 104 14.05 -0.57 -13.21
C SER A 104 14.60 -0.13 -11.86
N PRO A 105 14.61 1.17 -11.52
CA PRO A 105 15.05 1.66 -10.22
C PRO A 105 14.18 1.14 -9.07
N TYR A 106 13.01 0.58 -9.39
CA TYR A 106 12.09 -0.03 -8.42
C TYR A 106 12.35 -1.53 -8.21
N ASN A 107 13.23 -2.17 -9.03
CA ASN A 107 13.59 -3.58 -8.88
C ASN A 107 14.59 -3.78 -7.74
N ARG A 108 14.16 -3.48 -6.53
CA ARG A 108 14.92 -3.65 -5.29
C ARG A 108 14.04 -4.24 -4.19
N THR A 109 14.61 -4.52 -3.03
CA THR A 109 13.84 -4.94 -1.86
C THR A 109 13.14 -3.72 -1.24
N TRP A 110 11.88 -3.91 -0.90
CA TRP A 110 11.05 -2.95 -0.20
C TRP A 110 10.54 -3.60 1.08
N ASP A 111 10.61 -2.92 2.20
CA ASP A 111 10.11 -3.43 3.48
C ASP A 111 8.58 -3.52 3.45
N CYS A 112 7.95 -2.50 2.87
CA CYS A 112 6.51 -2.43 2.68
C CYS A 112 6.15 -2.03 1.26
N ILE A 113 5.13 -2.68 0.70
CA ILE A 113 4.52 -2.29 -0.58
C ILE A 113 3.02 -2.09 -0.36
N ALA A 114 2.51 -0.92 -0.72
CA ALA A 114 1.08 -0.62 -0.75
C ALA A 114 0.61 -0.41 -2.20
N LEU A 115 -0.45 -1.10 -2.59
CA LEU A 115 -1.08 -0.95 -3.90
C LEU A 115 -2.39 -0.20 -3.75
N ASP A 116 -2.47 1.00 -4.28
CA ASP A 116 -3.70 1.77 -4.36
C ASP A 116 -4.42 1.48 -5.67
N GLU A 117 -5.76 1.32 -5.62
CA GLU A 117 -6.57 0.85 -6.74
C GLU A 117 -6.01 -0.43 -7.38
N ALA A 118 -5.78 -1.44 -6.55
CA ALA A 118 -5.04 -2.66 -6.91
C ALA A 118 -5.68 -3.49 -8.05
N HIS A 119 -6.88 -3.15 -8.51
CA HIS A 119 -7.48 -3.75 -9.71
C HIS A 119 -6.59 -3.59 -10.97
N TYR A 120 -5.61 -2.67 -10.96
CA TYR A 120 -4.63 -2.53 -12.03
C TYR A 120 -3.73 -3.75 -12.24
N ILE A 121 -3.63 -4.66 -11.26
CA ILE A 121 -2.85 -5.90 -11.37
C ILE A 121 -3.72 -7.16 -11.56
N LYS A 122 -5.03 -7.04 -11.74
CA LYS A 122 -5.95 -8.18 -11.91
C LYS A 122 -5.50 -9.15 -13.01
N ASN A 123 -5.00 -8.65 -14.13
CA ASN A 123 -4.41 -9.48 -15.18
C ASN A 123 -2.98 -9.87 -14.79
N ARG A 124 -2.83 -11.07 -14.19
CA ARG A 124 -1.53 -11.61 -13.73
C ARG A 124 -0.50 -11.80 -14.83
N THR A 125 -0.92 -11.92 -16.10
CA THR A 125 -0.01 -12.11 -17.25
C THR A 125 0.60 -10.79 -17.72
N SER A 126 0.04 -9.65 -17.33
CA SER A 126 0.56 -8.33 -17.70
C SER A 126 1.96 -8.10 -17.12
N LYS A 127 2.80 -7.36 -17.85
CA LYS A 127 4.17 -7.02 -17.44
C LYS A 127 4.19 -6.33 -16.07
N ARG A 128 3.24 -5.41 -15.81
CA ARG A 128 3.13 -4.70 -14.52
C ARG A 128 2.80 -5.65 -13.37
N ALA A 129 1.83 -6.55 -13.57
CA ALA A 129 1.45 -7.50 -12.52
C ALA A 129 2.60 -8.46 -12.20
N LYS A 130 3.23 -9.06 -13.21
CA LYS A 130 4.40 -9.93 -13.01
C LYS A 130 5.52 -9.22 -12.24
N PHE A 131 5.82 -7.97 -12.60
CA PHE A 131 6.85 -7.20 -11.91
C PHE A 131 6.49 -6.93 -10.45
N ILE A 132 5.26 -6.49 -10.17
CA ILE A 132 4.78 -6.21 -8.79
C ILE A 132 4.74 -7.50 -7.96
N LEU A 133 4.26 -8.60 -8.51
CA LEU A 133 4.24 -9.90 -7.82
C LEU A 133 5.66 -10.38 -7.48
N LYS A 134 6.63 -10.17 -8.38
CA LYS A 134 8.06 -10.44 -8.09
C LYS A 134 8.57 -9.58 -6.92
N LEU A 135 8.22 -8.30 -6.85
CA LEU A 135 8.59 -7.44 -5.71
C LEU A 135 7.96 -7.93 -4.40
N ALA A 136 6.70 -8.38 -4.46
CA ALA A 136 5.96 -8.85 -3.28
C ALA A 136 6.64 -10.04 -2.58
N THR A 137 7.32 -10.92 -3.33
CA THR A 137 8.04 -12.07 -2.74
C THR A 137 9.18 -11.66 -1.81
N ARG A 138 9.69 -10.44 -1.96
CA ARG A 138 10.83 -9.88 -1.22
C ARG A 138 10.41 -8.82 -0.17
N SER A 139 9.09 -8.55 -0.04
CA SER A 139 8.56 -7.58 0.90
C SER A 139 7.94 -8.27 2.11
N LYS A 140 8.13 -7.70 3.30
CA LYS A 140 7.51 -8.21 4.52
C LYS A 140 6.07 -7.74 4.69
N TRP A 141 5.82 -6.45 4.44
CA TRP A 141 4.50 -5.81 4.62
C TRP A 141 3.86 -5.54 3.27
N ARG A 142 2.62 -5.98 3.07
CA ARG A 142 1.91 -5.85 1.79
C ARG A 142 0.48 -5.42 2.03
N TYR A 143 0.10 -4.27 1.50
CA TYR A 143 -1.24 -3.71 1.65
C TYR A 143 -1.88 -3.46 0.29
N VAL A 144 -3.16 -3.77 0.19
CA VAL A 144 -4.00 -3.54 -0.98
C VAL A 144 -5.12 -2.59 -0.60
N LEU A 145 -5.30 -1.53 -1.36
CA LEU A 145 -6.38 -0.57 -1.22
C LEU A 145 -7.19 -0.57 -2.51
N THR A 146 -8.48 -0.89 -2.43
CA THR A 146 -9.36 -0.81 -3.61
C THR A 146 -10.81 -0.71 -3.20
N GLY A 147 -11.56 0.12 -3.92
CA GLY A 147 -13.02 0.18 -3.81
C GLY A 147 -13.74 -0.85 -4.68
N THR A 148 -13.06 -1.35 -5.70
CA THR A 148 -13.60 -2.31 -6.66
C THR A 148 -12.67 -3.52 -6.75
N PRO A 149 -12.72 -4.44 -5.77
CA PRO A 149 -11.85 -5.62 -5.77
C PRO A 149 -12.14 -6.55 -6.97
N HIS A 150 -13.36 -6.51 -7.50
CA HIS A 150 -13.82 -7.31 -8.63
C HIS A 150 -14.35 -6.37 -9.74
N GLY A 151 -13.64 -6.27 -10.86
CA GLY A 151 -14.11 -5.48 -12.00
C GLY A 151 -15.33 -6.07 -12.68
N ASN A 152 -15.47 -7.41 -12.77
CA ASN A 152 -16.54 -8.13 -13.46
C ASN A 152 -17.07 -9.35 -12.66
N GLY A 153 -16.84 -9.40 -11.35
CA GLY A 153 -17.32 -10.49 -10.47
C GLY A 153 -16.60 -11.83 -10.67
N ARG A 154 -15.47 -11.86 -11.38
CA ARG A 154 -14.71 -13.08 -11.61
C ARG A 154 -13.77 -13.37 -10.45
N LEU A 155 -13.79 -14.59 -9.93
CA LEU A 155 -12.87 -15.03 -8.85
C LEU A 155 -11.40 -14.89 -9.28
N GLU A 156 -11.10 -15.02 -10.56
CA GLU A 156 -9.77 -14.86 -11.13
C GLU A 156 -9.18 -13.46 -10.89
N ASP A 157 -10.01 -12.43 -10.79
CA ASP A 157 -9.57 -11.05 -10.52
C ASP A 157 -8.94 -10.92 -9.12
N TYR A 158 -9.35 -11.78 -8.18
CA TYR A 158 -8.78 -11.81 -6.82
C TYR A 158 -7.45 -12.56 -6.74
N TYR A 159 -7.17 -13.46 -7.69
CA TYR A 159 -5.97 -14.27 -7.65
C TYR A 159 -4.69 -13.43 -7.53
N SER A 160 -4.56 -12.41 -8.36
CA SER A 160 -3.38 -11.52 -8.33
C SER A 160 -3.26 -10.76 -7.01
N LEU A 161 -4.39 -10.37 -6.40
CA LEU A 161 -4.41 -9.69 -5.10
C LEU A 161 -3.95 -10.63 -3.99
N PHE A 162 -4.44 -11.87 -3.97
CA PHE A 162 -4.00 -12.88 -3.01
C PHE A 162 -2.55 -13.30 -3.22
N ALA A 163 -2.11 -13.46 -4.48
CA ALA A 163 -0.72 -13.75 -4.79
C ALA A 163 0.22 -12.61 -4.35
N PHE A 164 -0.23 -11.36 -4.44
CA PHE A 164 0.50 -10.22 -3.90
C PHE A 164 0.55 -10.24 -2.37
N LEU A 165 -0.57 -10.46 -1.70
CA LEU A 165 -0.66 -10.43 -0.24
C LEU A 165 0.06 -11.62 0.42
N TYR A 166 -0.05 -12.80 -0.19
CA TYR A 166 0.44 -14.06 0.35
C TYR A 166 1.32 -14.83 -0.67
N PRO A 167 2.47 -14.24 -1.09
CA PRO A 167 3.29 -14.79 -2.18
C PRO A 167 3.94 -16.14 -1.87
N LYS A 168 3.90 -16.60 -0.61
CA LYS A 168 4.40 -17.93 -0.21
C LYS A 168 3.32 -19.01 -0.22
N VAL A 169 2.06 -18.63 -0.37
CA VAL A 169 0.90 -19.53 -0.30
C VAL A 169 0.27 -19.72 -1.68
N VAL A 170 0.29 -18.67 -2.48
CA VAL A 170 -0.34 -18.64 -3.80
C VAL A 170 0.76 -18.70 -4.86
N HIS A 171 0.88 -19.83 -5.52
CA HIS A 171 1.83 -20.10 -6.64
C HIS A 171 1.09 -20.28 -7.96
#